data_03571417d3c46da04f113d47fb7d415a
#
_entry.id   03571417d3c46da04f113d47fb7d415a
#
_cell.length_a   1.000
_cell.length_b   1.000
_cell.length_c   1.000
_cell.angle_alpha   90.00
_cell.angle_beta   90.00
_cell.angle_gamma   90.00
#
_symmetry.space_group_name_H-M   'P 1'
#
loop_
_entity.id
_entity.type
_entity.pdbx_description
1 polymer ?
#
loop_
_entity_poly.entity_id
_entity_poly.type
_entity_poly.pdbx_seq_one_letter_code
_entity_poly.pdbx_strand_id
1 'polypeptide(L)'
;MFGKIPLSSQKSYLGHTLGACGALESWFSIEMMRDGWFAPTINLDNIDERCGKLDYIQGDGRQIQTNYVMNNNFAFGGVNTSLIFKRWEA
;
A
#
# COMPACT_ATOMS: atom_id res chain seq x y z
N MET A 1 -2.19 -17.92 -2.18
CA MET A 1 -2.19 -17.10 -0.96
C MET A 1 -1.96 -15.63 -1.27
N PHE A 2 -0.89 -15.29 -1.96
CA PHE A 2 -0.56 -13.89 -2.24
C PHE A 2 -1.59 -13.15 -3.10
N GLY A 3 -2.32 -13.85 -3.98
CA GLY A 3 -3.37 -13.26 -4.80
C GLY A 3 -4.58 -12.76 -4.02
N LYS A 4 -4.69 -13.08 -2.72
CA LYS A 4 -5.81 -12.67 -1.87
C LYS A 4 -5.49 -11.50 -0.95
N ILE A 5 -4.23 -11.07 -0.91
CA ILE A 5 -3.82 -9.93 -0.09
C ILE A 5 -4.05 -8.66 -0.91
N PRO A 6 -4.94 -7.75 -0.45
CA PRO A 6 -5.16 -6.49 -1.16
C PRO A 6 -3.90 -5.63 -1.17
N LEU A 7 -3.60 -4.99 -2.29
CA LEU A 7 -2.45 -4.11 -2.39
C LEU A 7 -2.78 -2.84 -3.17
N SER A 8 -2.09 -1.76 -2.81
CA SER A 8 -2.25 -0.47 -3.44
C SER A 8 -0.94 0.32 -3.31
N SER A 9 -0.72 1.23 -4.23
CA SER A 9 0.40 2.17 -4.16
C SER A 9 -0.13 3.60 -4.03
N GLN A 10 0.29 4.29 -2.98
CA GLN A 10 -0.05 5.70 -2.78
C GLN A 10 0.80 6.63 -3.62
N LYS A 11 1.82 6.12 -4.29
CA LYS A 11 2.64 6.90 -5.21
C LYS A 11 1.83 7.49 -6.36
N SER A 12 0.70 6.87 -6.69
CA SER A 12 -0.21 7.39 -7.71
C SER A 12 -0.83 8.74 -7.32
N TYR A 13 -0.96 9.02 -6.02
CA TYR A 13 -1.42 10.31 -5.49
C TYR A 13 -0.26 11.26 -5.19
N LEU A 14 0.81 10.73 -4.57
CA LEU A 14 1.88 11.53 -3.97
C LEU A 14 3.10 11.69 -4.86
N GLY A 15 3.27 10.77 -5.81
CA GLY A 15 4.53 10.62 -6.50
C GLY A 15 5.59 9.97 -5.62
N HIS A 16 6.76 9.75 -6.19
CA HIS A 16 7.88 9.16 -5.47
C HIS A 16 8.69 10.26 -4.79
N THR A 17 8.48 10.47 -3.49
CA THR A 17 9.11 11.55 -2.72
C THR A 17 10.51 11.20 -2.21
N LEU A 18 11.13 10.18 -2.78
CA LEU A 18 12.49 9.72 -2.46
C LEU A 18 12.70 9.50 -0.96
N GLY A 19 13.55 10.30 -0.30
CA GLY A 19 13.89 10.11 1.11
C GLY A 19 12.71 10.18 2.09
N ALA A 20 11.64 10.91 1.76
CA ALA A 20 10.45 11.02 2.60
C ALA A 20 9.39 9.97 2.30
N CYS A 21 9.57 9.18 1.24
CA CYS A 21 8.56 8.28 0.72
C CYS A 21 8.09 7.26 1.75
N GLY A 22 9.01 6.59 2.42
CA GLY A 22 8.68 5.58 3.42
C GLY A 22 7.91 6.14 4.60
N ALA A 23 8.28 7.32 5.08
CA ALA A 23 7.62 7.97 6.21
C ALA A 23 6.19 8.38 5.86
N LEU A 24 5.98 9.00 4.71
CA LEU A 24 4.65 9.41 4.25
C LEU A 24 3.75 8.20 4.00
N GLU A 25 4.25 7.19 3.33
CA GLU A 25 3.48 5.99 3.04
C GLU A 25 3.13 5.22 4.32
N SER A 26 4.04 5.16 5.28
CA SER A 26 3.78 4.53 6.58
C SER A 26 2.68 5.26 7.33
N TRP A 27 2.72 6.60 7.35
CA TRP A 27 1.68 7.39 7.99
C TRP A 27 0.32 7.15 7.34
N PHE A 28 0.23 7.23 6.02
CA PHE A 28 -1.02 6.97 5.31
C PHE A 28 -1.53 5.55 5.52
N SER A 29 -0.62 4.57 5.57
CA SER A 29 -1.00 3.18 5.82
C SER A 29 -1.63 3.02 7.20
N ILE A 30 -1.07 3.66 8.23
CA ILE A 30 -1.60 3.62 9.59
C ILE A 30 -2.97 4.30 9.64
N GLU A 31 -3.13 5.47 9.01
CA GLU A 31 -4.40 6.18 8.98
C GLU A 31 -5.48 5.38 8.24
N MET A 32 -5.14 4.76 7.13
CA MET A 32 -6.09 3.92 6.40
C MET A 32 -6.51 2.71 7.22
N MET A 33 -5.58 2.10 7.95
CA MET A 33 -5.89 0.99 8.85
C MET A 33 -6.86 1.42 9.95
N ARG A 34 -6.67 2.62 10.51
CA ARG A 34 -7.56 3.16 11.56
C ARG A 34 -8.96 3.44 11.02
N ASP A 35 -9.05 3.97 9.81
CA ASP A 35 -10.34 4.32 9.19
C ASP A 35 -11.05 3.11 8.59
N GLY A 36 -10.33 2.02 8.35
CA GLY A 36 -10.88 0.83 7.72
C GLY A 36 -11.16 0.99 6.23
N TRP A 37 -10.58 2.01 5.61
CA TRP A 37 -10.71 2.25 4.17
C TRP A 37 -9.34 2.42 3.54
N PHE A 38 -9.12 1.74 2.42
CA PHE A 38 -7.85 1.78 1.72
C PHE A 38 -8.02 2.41 0.34
N ALA A 39 -7.24 3.45 0.10
CA ALA A 39 -7.28 4.19 -1.15
C ALA A 39 -6.82 3.31 -2.33
N PRO A 40 -7.38 3.54 -3.51
CA PRO A 40 -6.97 2.79 -4.70
C PRO A 40 -5.65 3.31 -5.24
N THR A 41 -5.02 2.52 -6.11
CA THR A 41 -3.99 3.03 -7.01
C THR A 41 -4.69 3.77 -8.14
N ILE A 42 -4.57 5.10 -8.19
CA ILE A 42 -5.22 5.88 -9.25
C ILE A 42 -4.44 5.71 -10.57
N ASN A 43 -5.14 5.95 -11.67
CA ASN A 43 -4.60 5.81 -13.02
C ASN A 43 -4.24 4.35 -13.41
N LEU A 44 -4.69 3.39 -12.62
CA LEU A 44 -4.53 1.96 -12.93
C LEU A 44 -5.78 1.48 -13.68
N ASP A 45 -5.82 1.77 -14.98
CA ASP A 45 -6.97 1.40 -15.82
C ASP A 45 -6.81 0.01 -16.43
N ASN A 46 -5.58 -0.35 -16.81
CA ASN A 46 -5.28 -1.65 -17.40
C ASN A 46 -4.12 -2.28 -16.66
N ILE A 47 -4.38 -3.43 -16.02
CA ILE A 47 -3.36 -4.15 -15.27
C ILE A 47 -2.47 -4.93 -16.26
N ASP A 48 -1.17 -4.71 -16.15
CA ASP A 48 -0.20 -5.46 -16.95
C ASP A 48 -0.16 -6.91 -16.48
N GLU A 49 -0.44 -7.85 -17.36
CA GLU A 49 -0.46 -9.28 -17.02
C GLU A 49 0.88 -9.79 -16.50
N ARG A 50 1.98 -9.12 -16.87
CA ARG A 50 3.32 -9.49 -16.39
C ARG A 50 3.51 -9.21 -14.89
N CYS A 51 2.68 -8.36 -14.32
CA CYS A 51 2.73 -8.07 -12.88
C CYS A 51 2.06 -9.14 -12.02
N GLY A 52 1.39 -10.12 -12.65
CA GLY A 52 0.73 -11.21 -11.97
C GLY A 52 -0.73 -10.89 -11.60
N LYS A 53 -1.41 -11.91 -11.11
CA LYS A 53 -2.82 -11.80 -10.71
C LYS A 53 -2.91 -11.51 -9.22
N LEU A 54 -2.68 -10.26 -8.85
CA LEU A 54 -2.75 -9.80 -7.46
C LEU A 54 -4.06 -9.03 -7.23
N ASP A 55 -4.44 -8.88 -5.97
CA ASP A 55 -5.65 -8.15 -5.61
C ASP A 55 -5.35 -6.65 -5.52
N TYR A 56 -5.36 -5.98 -6.66
CA TYR A 56 -5.11 -4.55 -6.73
C TYR A 56 -6.35 -3.77 -6.32
N ILE A 57 -6.18 -2.80 -5.41
CA ILE A 57 -7.27 -1.91 -5.02
C ILE A 57 -7.41 -0.83 -6.10
N GLN A 58 -8.56 -0.79 -6.73
CA GLN A 58 -8.87 0.13 -7.84
C GLN A 58 -10.17 0.89 -7.57
N GLY A 59 -10.45 1.88 -8.41
CA GLY A 59 -11.71 2.63 -8.40
C GLY A 59 -11.88 3.50 -7.16
N ASP A 60 -12.91 3.23 -6.37
CA ASP A 60 -13.26 4.04 -5.20
C ASP A 60 -12.55 3.63 -3.91
N GLY A 61 -11.58 2.73 -4.02
CA GLY A 61 -10.93 2.17 -2.84
C GLY A 61 -11.72 0.98 -2.28
N ARG A 62 -11.36 0.57 -1.08
CA ARG A 62 -12.00 -0.60 -0.47
C ARG A 62 -12.05 -0.46 1.05
N GLN A 63 -13.18 -0.82 1.63
CA GLN A 63 -13.30 -0.94 3.08
C GLN A 63 -12.74 -2.28 3.51
N ILE A 64 -11.73 -2.26 4.39
CA ILE A 64 -11.08 -3.47 4.89
C ILE A 64 -10.84 -3.30 6.38
N GLN A 65 -11.32 -4.25 7.17
CA GLN A 65 -11.02 -4.30 8.60
C GLN A 65 -9.81 -5.21 8.78
N THR A 66 -8.70 -4.64 9.22
CA THR A 66 -7.48 -5.39 9.43
C THR A 66 -6.72 -4.86 10.64
N ASN A 67 -5.97 -5.74 11.29
CA ASN A 67 -5.09 -5.38 12.40
C ASN A 67 -3.64 -5.19 11.97
N TYR A 68 -3.31 -5.52 10.73
CA TYR A 68 -1.95 -5.48 10.22
C TYR A 68 -1.90 -4.81 8.86
N VAL A 69 -0.89 -3.97 8.65
CA VAL A 69 -0.59 -3.37 7.35
C VAL A 69 0.91 -3.49 7.12
N MET A 70 1.29 -3.84 5.90
CA MET A 70 2.68 -3.92 5.49
C MET A 70 2.98 -2.81 4.49
N ASN A 71 4.08 -2.09 4.72
CA ASN A 71 4.60 -1.09 3.80
C ASN A 71 5.99 -1.52 3.33
N ASN A 72 6.14 -1.67 2.02
CA ASN A 72 7.38 -2.10 1.39
C ASN A 72 8.01 -0.95 0.63
N ASN A 73 9.32 -0.79 0.76
CA ASN A 73 10.10 0.21 0.06
C ASN A 73 11.32 -0.41 -0.61
N PHE A 74 11.58 0.04 -1.82
CA PHE A 74 12.71 -0.42 -2.62
C PHE A 74 13.55 0.79 -3.00
N ALA A 75 14.73 0.92 -2.39
CA ALA A 75 15.59 2.07 -2.59
C ALA A 75 16.63 1.83 -3.69
N PHE A 76 17.10 2.91 -4.28
CA PHE A 76 18.23 2.84 -5.22
C PHE A 76 19.45 2.25 -4.50
N GLY A 77 20.23 1.44 -5.20
CA GLY A 77 21.37 0.75 -4.61
C GLY A 77 21.04 -0.61 -4.00
N GLY A 78 19.79 -1.05 -4.14
CA GLY A 78 19.37 -2.40 -3.70
C GLY A 78 19.00 -2.50 -2.24
N VAL A 79 18.79 -1.39 -1.55
CA VAL A 79 18.30 -1.39 -0.17
C VAL A 79 16.78 -1.50 -0.18
N ASN A 80 16.27 -2.62 0.32
CA ASN A 80 14.83 -2.88 0.37
C ASN A 80 14.40 -2.99 1.82
N THR A 81 13.27 -2.38 2.16
CA THR A 81 12.72 -2.43 3.51
C THR A 81 11.26 -2.83 3.50
N SER A 82 10.85 -3.47 4.59
CA SER A 82 9.46 -3.85 4.79
C SER A 82 9.10 -3.59 6.24
N LEU A 83 8.06 -2.80 6.46
CA LEU A 83 7.55 -2.48 7.79
C LEU A 83 6.16 -3.07 7.94
N ILE A 84 5.92 -3.73 9.08
CA ILE A 84 4.61 -4.26 9.41
C ILE A 84 4.08 -3.51 10.63
N PHE A 85 2.91 -2.91 10.47
CA PHE A 85 2.24 -2.19 11.53
C PHE A 85 1.07 -3.01 12.05
N LYS A 86 1.01 -3.17 13.37
CA LYS A 86 -0.09 -3.84 14.05
C LYS A 86 -0.93 -2.79 14.78
N ARG A 87 -2.25 -2.91 14.67
CA ARG A 87 -3.15 -2.06 15.45
C ARG A 87 -2.90 -2.31 16.94
N TRP A 88 -2.63 -1.25 17.67
CA TRP A 88 -2.43 -1.37 19.12
C TRP A 88 -3.80 -1.37 19.81
N GLU A 89 -3.98 -2.36 20.65
CA GLU A 89 -5.17 -2.48 21.49
C GLU A 89 -4.76 -2.26 22.93
N ALA A 90 -5.31 -1.21 23.53
CA ALA A 90 -5.01 -0.89 24.93
C ALA A 90 -5.87 -1.74 25.88
#